data_8ddc4887f7282410cdddef1213fb55b5
#
_entry.id   8ddc4887f7282410cdddef1213fb55b5
#
_cell.length_a   1.000
_cell.length_b   1.000
_cell.length_c   1.000
_cell.angle_alpha   90.00
_cell.angle_beta   90.00
_cell.angle_gamma   90.00
#
_symmetry.space_group_name_H-M   'P 1'
#
loop_
_entity.id
_entity.type
_entity.pdbx_description
1 polymer ?
#
loop_
_entity_poly.entity_id
_entity_poly.type
_entity_poly.pdbx_seq_one_letter_code
_entity_poly.pdbx_strand_id
1 'polypeptide(L)'
;LMKKRWAVLVASVIVNICIGTGFAWSVYQTGLFNEGAVIFGTEVQKSQLALAFTICSGVAPIPMIAGNGLQKKLKGPRNVVWLGGILFSAGLICTSFIHSLTMLYVTYGLLCGFGIAFAYGITIGNTVRFFPDKRGLIAGISTAAYGAGSIIFPPIMQSLIGSGGVMFTFRVLGILFGVMIIIAACFITEPPEGWLPTGWTPPAVKNSSGASAEGKNWKLMLADTRFYLMIIAFTIFATGGLMVVSQGSPMAQAIGGVDAAVAATAVSIIGLANTGGRVLWGWVSDKVGRYPALGIMAVIVAVSGFALSAFTESGSLALFLVFAMLIAMCYGGSMGVYPALTADAFGIKYNGVNYGIMFIGFALGGYIGP
;
A
#
# COMPACT_ATOMS: atom_id res chain seq x y z
N LEU A 1 24.52 -9.09 12.82
CA LEU A 1 23.74 -8.55 11.69
C LEU A 1 22.59 -9.47 11.27
N MET A 2 22.75 -10.80 11.23
CA MET A 2 21.68 -11.75 10.90
C MET A 2 20.43 -11.61 11.78
N LYS A 3 20.56 -11.47 13.10
CA LYS A 3 19.43 -11.18 14.00
C LYS A 3 18.84 -9.79 13.76
N LYS A 4 19.68 -8.81 13.42
CA LYS A 4 19.27 -7.42 13.20
C LYS A 4 18.34 -7.25 11.99
N ARG A 5 18.53 -8.02 10.89
CA ARG A 5 17.66 -7.95 9.72
C ARG A 5 16.21 -8.32 10.03
N TRP A 6 16.01 -9.32 10.93
CA TRP A 6 14.67 -9.71 11.36
C TRP A 6 14.01 -8.65 12.26
N ALA A 7 14.80 -8.01 13.14
CA ALA A 7 14.30 -6.89 13.94
C ALA A 7 13.85 -5.72 13.06
N VAL A 8 14.61 -5.40 12.01
CA VAL A 8 14.21 -4.37 11.03
C VAL A 8 12.94 -4.78 10.30
N LEU A 9 12.79 -6.05 9.91
CA LEU A 9 11.56 -6.53 9.28
C LEU A 9 10.35 -6.38 10.21
N VAL A 10 10.46 -6.86 11.45
CA VAL A 10 9.36 -6.76 12.44
C VAL A 10 8.99 -5.29 12.71
N ALA A 11 9.98 -4.43 12.88
CA ALA A 11 9.76 -2.99 13.05
C ALA A 11 9.04 -2.39 11.83
N SER A 12 9.46 -2.73 10.61
CA SER A 12 8.83 -2.28 9.38
C SER A 12 7.40 -2.80 9.25
N VAL A 13 7.14 -4.05 9.66
CA VAL A 13 5.79 -4.63 9.70
C VAL A 13 4.88 -3.84 10.65
N ILE A 14 5.34 -3.53 11.87
CA ILE A 14 4.57 -2.73 12.84
C ILE A 14 4.24 -1.35 12.27
N VAL A 15 5.23 -0.65 11.69
CA VAL A 15 5.01 0.65 11.04
C VAL A 15 3.97 0.53 9.94
N ASN A 16 4.11 -0.46 9.05
CA ASN A 16 3.20 -0.65 7.91
C ASN A 16 1.77 -1.03 8.34
N ILE A 17 1.59 -1.80 9.41
CA ILE A 17 0.27 -2.08 9.98
C ILE A 17 -0.38 -0.77 10.46
N CYS A 18 0.34 0.08 11.19
CA CYS A 18 -0.17 1.35 11.69
C CYS A 18 -0.62 2.28 10.55
N ILE A 19 0.25 2.53 9.56
CA ILE A 19 -0.07 3.42 8.44
C ILE A 19 -1.10 2.79 7.48
N GLY A 20 -1.27 1.48 7.51
CA GLY A 20 -2.24 0.72 6.71
C GLY A 20 -3.70 1.01 7.05
N THR A 21 -3.99 1.65 8.20
CA THR A 21 -5.32 2.18 8.52
C THR A 21 -5.83 3.20 7.50
N GLY A 22 -4.96 3.77 6.67
CA GLY A 22 -5.37 4.60 5.53
C GLY A 22 -6.37 3.88 4.63
N PHE A 23 -6.25 2.57 4.42
CA PHE A 23 -7.21 1.77 3.65
C PHE A 23 -8.52 1.48 4.39
N ALA A 24 -8.60 1.75 5.69
CA ALA A 24 -9.84 1.70 6.47
C ALA A 24 -10.62 3.03 6.44
N TRP A 25 -10.29 3.92 5.50
CA TRP A 25 -10.93 5.24 5.34
C TRP A 25 -12.45 5.17 5.33
N SER A 26 -13.06 4.11 4.75
CA SER A 26 -14.51 3.94 4.70
C SER A 26 -15.18 4.00 6.08
N VAL A 27 -14.49 3.55 7.14
CA VAL A 27 -15.00 3.61 8.52
C VAL A 27 -14.99 5.05 9.03
N TYR A 28 -13.89 5.79 8.82
CA TYR A 28 -13.83 7.22 9.13
C TYR A 28 -14.85 8.02 8.33
N GLN A 29 -14.97 7.73 7.03
CA GLN A 29 -15.90 8.39 6.12
C GLN A 29 -17.35 8.23 6.60
N THR A 30 -17.73 7.03 7.04
CA THR A 30 -19.06 6.77 7.58
C THR A 30 -19.29 7.54 8.88
N GLY A 31 -18.31 7.55 9.79
CA GLY A 31 -18.40 8.34 11.02
C GLY A 31 -18.51 9.84 10.74
N LEU A 32 -17.66 10.37 9.86
CA LEU A 32 -17.71 11.77 9.45
C LEU A 32 -19.03 12.15 8.73
N PHE A 33 -19.60 11.23 7.97
CA PHE A 33 -20.87 11.45 7.30
C PHE A 33 -22.02 11.51 8.31
N ASN A 34 -22.05 10.60 9.27
CA ASN A 34 -23.10 10.53 10.28
C ASN A 34 -23.05 11.71 11.27
N GLU A 35 -21.86 12.18 11.60
CA GLU A 35 -21.61 13.30 12.52
C GLU A 35 -21.41 14.65 11.77
N GLY A 36 -21.54 14.66 10.44
CA GLY A 36 -21.13 15.77 9.58
C GLY A 36 -21.83 17.10 9.87
N ALA A 37 -23.13 17.07 10.16
CA ALA A 37 -23.89 18.28 10.50
C ALA A 37 -23.35 18.94 11.80
N VAL A 38 -22.91 18.14 12.76
CA VAL A 38 -22.31 18.63 14.03
C VAL A 38 -20.89 19.15 13.80
N ILE A 39 -20.10 18.43 12.99
CA ILE A 39 -18.68 18.72 12.77
C ILE A 39 -18.50 19.93 11.84
N PHE A 40 -19.24 19.97 10.73
CA PHE A 40 -19.06 20.96 9.66
C PHE A 40 -20.13 22.06 9.68
N GLY A 41 -21.16 21.95 10.54
CA GLY A 41 -22.30 22.88 10.57
C GLY A 41 -23.22 22.78 9.34
N THR A 42 -22.97 21.86 8.43
CA THR A 42 -23.73 21.64 7.19
C THR A 42 -23.75 20.17 6.85
N GLU A 43 -24.74 19.73 6.09
CA GLU A 43 -24.74 18.39 5.51
C GLU A 43 -23.59 18.23 4.53
N VAL A 44 -22.86 17.12 4.64
CA VAL A 44 -21.73 16.78 3.76
C VAL A 44 -22.08 15.59 2.89
N GLN A 45 -21.57 15.59 1.66
CA GLN A 45 -21.72 14.47 0.74
C GLN A 45 -20.59 13.46 0.92
N LYS A 46 -20.88 12.17 0.74
CA LYS A 46 -19.87 11.11 0.78
C LYS A 46 -18.74 11.33 -0.24
N SER A 47 -19.06 11.88 -1.41
CA SER A 47 -18.06 12.23 -2.45
C SER A 47 -17.06 13.29 -1.97
N GLN A 48 -17.51 14.30 -1.22
CA GLN A 48 -16.63 15.31 -0.64
C GLN A 48 -15.68 14.71 0.41
N LEU A 49 -16.17 13.78 1.23
CA LEU A 49 -15.33 13.06 2.19
C LEU A 49 -14.34 12.11 1.48
N ALA A 50 -14.77 11.43 0.41
CA ALA A 50 -13.91 10.55 -0.38
C ALA A 50 -12.71 11.30 -0.99
N LEU A 51 -12.87 12.59 -1.31
CA LEU A 51 -11.79 13.42 -1.85
C LEU A 51 -10.58 13.50 -0.89
N ALA A 52 -10.80 13.45 0.42
CA ALA A 52 -9.70 13.44 1.40
C ALA A 52 -8.81 12.20 1.22
N PHE A 53 -9.40 11.03 0.99
CA PHE A 53 -8.66 9.79 0.71
C PHE A 53 -7.96 9.83 -0.67
N THR A 54 -8.64 10.40 -1.66
CA THR A 54 -8.06 10.59 -3.00
C THR A 54 -6.80 11.47 -2.94
N ILE A 55 -6.85 12.58 -2.20
CA ILE A 55 -5.69 13.45 -1.98
C ILE A 55 -4.59 12.67 -1.23
N CYS A 56 -4.93 11.97 -0.15
CA CYS A 56 -4.00 11.19 0.64
C CYS A 56 -3.23 10.16 -0.20
N SER A 57 -3.94 9.44 -1.06
CA SER A 57 -3.35 8.44 -1.96
C SER A 57 -2.59 9.08 -3.14
N GLY A 58 -3.13 10.16 -3.68
CA GLY A 58 -2.58 10.83 -4.85
C GLY A 58 -1.25 11.55 -4.61
N VAL A 59 -1.00 12.02 -3.38
CA VAL A 59 0.27 12.69 -3.03
C VAL A 59 1.41 11.70 -2.76
N ALA A 60 1.12 10.41 -2.59
CA ALA A 60 2.08 9.41 -2.15
C ALA A 60 3.39 9.33 -2.98
N PRO A 61 3.40 9.46 -4.32
CA PRO A 61 4.64 9.43 -5.08
C PRO A 61 5.63 10.52 -4.68
N ILE A 62 5.16 11.72 -4.31
CA ILE A 62 6.01 12.87 -3.99
C ILE A 62 6.92 12.59 -2.79
N PRO A 63 6.41 12.24 -1.59
CA PRO A 63 7.27 11.93 -0.46
C PRO A 63 8.03 10.61 -0.60
N MET A 64 7.54 9.64 -1.38
CA MET A 64 8.31 8.43 -1.68
C MET A 64 9.58 8.75 -2.47
N ILE A 65 9.50 9.63 -3.46
CA ILE A 65 10.66 10.09 -4.24
C ILE A 65 11.60 10.94 -3.35
N ALA A 66 11.02 11.92 -2.65
CA ALA A 66 11.78 12.85 -1.80
C ALA A 66 12.44 12.16 -0.60
N GLY A 67 11.82 11.10 -0.06
CA GLY A 67 12.25 10.40 1.14
C GLY A 67 13.66 9.84 1.06
N ASN A 68 14.09 9.38 -0.11
CA ASN A 68 15.45 8.87 -0.32
C ASN A 68 16.51 9.97 -0.30
N GLY A 69 16.21 11.15 -0.86
CA GLY A 69 17.07 12.32 -0.73
C GLY A 69 17.13 12.82 0.72
N LEU A 70 15.99 12.79 1.38
CA LEU A 70 15.84 13.19 2.78
C LEU A 70 16.55 12.21 3.73
N GLN A 71 16.57 10.90 3.43
CA GLN A 71 17.31 9.90 4.19
C GLN A 71 18.79 10.24 4.32
N LYS A 72 19.42 10.75 3.24
CA LYS A 72 20.81 11.19 3.29
C LYS A 72 21.00 12.42 4.17
N LYS A 73 20.09 13.41 4.05
CA LYS A 73 20.14 14.65 4.84
C LYS A 73 19.87 14.39 6.34
N LEU A 74 18.94 13.52 6.66
CA LEU A 74 18.54 13.17 8.01
C LEU A 74 19.39 12.04 8.63
N LYS A 75 20.49 11.64 7.98
CA LYS A 75 21.46 10.65 8.52
C LYS A 75 20.83 9.26 8.80
N GLY A 76 19.94 8.78 7.93
CA GLY A 76 19.47 7.40 7.96
C GLY A 76 17.96 7.20 7.82
N PRO A 77 17.52 5.96 7.58
CA PRO A 77 16.11 5.61 7.35
C PRO A 77 15.22 5.86 8.57
N ARG A 78 15.75 5.64 9.79
CA ARG A 78 15.04 5.87 11.05
C ARG A 78 14.39 7.24 11.11
N ASN A 79 15.18 8.28 10.84
CA ASN A 79 14.74 9.66 11.00
C ASN A 79 13.65 10.05 9.99
N VAL A 80 13.68 9.44 8.78
CA VAL A 80 12.60 9.63 7.79
C VAL A 80 11.33 8.89 8.21
N VAL A 81 11.46 7.70 8.80
CA VAL A 81 10.30 6.97 9.34
C VAL A 81 9.71 7.71 10.55
N TRP A 82 10.55 8.30 11.42
CA TRP A 82 10.05 9.18 12.48
C TRP A 82 9.30 10.39 11.93
N LEU A 83 9.86 11.07 10.94
CA LEU A 83 9.17 12.17 10.28
C LEU A 83 7.83 11.73 9.71
N GLY A 84 7.81 10.60 9.00
CA GLY A 84 6.58 10.01 8.47
C GLY A 84 5.55 9.69 9.56
N GLY A 85 5.99 9.05 10.66
CA GLY A 85 5.15 8.74 11.81
C GLY A 85 4.61 9.96 12.53
N ILE A 86 5.43 10.98 12.71
CA ILE A 86 5.01 12.26 13.31
C ILE A 86 3.98 12.96 12.42
N LEU A 87 4.22 13.05 11.11
CA LEU A 87 3.27 13.66 10.17
C LEU A 87 1.94 12.89 10.14
N PHE A 88 1.98 11.57 10.12
CA PHE A 88 0.79 10.72 10.13
C PHE A 88 0.00 10.89 11.43
N SER A 89 0.67 10.79 12.57
CA SER A 89 0.07 10.97 13.90
C SER A 89 -0.51 12.37 14.08
N ALA A 90 0.28 13.40 13.75
CA ALA A 90 -0.17 14.79 13.80
C ALA A 90 -1.35 15.04 12.86
N GLY A 91 -1.31 14.45 11.65
CA GLY A 91 -2.43 14.53 10.70
C GLY A 91 -3.71 13.97 11.28
N LEU A 92 -3.69 12.78 11.89
CA LEU A 92 -4.86 12.18 12.56
C LEU A 92 -5.32 13.04 13.75
N ILE A 93 -4.39 13.47 14.61
CA ILE A 93 -4.72 14.30 15.77
C ILE A 93 -5.32 15.64 15.31
N CYS A 94 -4.72 16.32 14.33
CA CYS A 94 -5.27 17.56 13.78
C CYS A 94 -6.64 17.35 13.12
N THR A 95 -6.86 16.19 12.48
CA THR A 95 -8.17 15.84 11.93
C THR A 95 -9.22 15.75 13.03
N SER A 96 -8.85 15.44 14.28
CA SER A 96 -9.82 15.43 15.41
C SER A 96 -10.30 16.83 15.85
N PHE A 97 -9.83 17.90 15.24
CA PHE A 97 -10.18 19.29 15.56
C PHE A 97 -10.70 20.06 14.33
N ILE A 98 -11.07 19.37 13.27
CA ILE A 98 -11.56 20.03 12.04
C ILE A 98 -12.97 20.57 12.21
N HIS A 99 -13.24 21.67 11.50
CA HIS A 99 -14.54 22.30 11.38
C HIS A 99 -14.92 22.60 9.92
N SER A 100 -14.09 22.19 8.97
CA SER A 100 -14.34 22.38 7.54
C SER A 100 -13.74 21.26 6.69
N LEU A 101 -14.31 21.06 5.49
CA LEU A 101 -13.79 20.11 4.52
C LEU A 101 -12.37 20.46 4.07
N THR A 102 -12.04 21.75 3.95
CA THR A 102 -10.68 22.19 3.61
C THR A 102 -9.66 21.73 4.67
N MET A 103 -10.00 21.86 5.95
CA MET A 103 -9.15 21.36 7.03
C MET A 103 -8.98 19.85 6.94
N LEU A 104 -10.04 19.09 6.62
CA LEU A 104 -9.97 17.65 6.40
C LEU A 104 -9.00 17.31 5.27
N TYR A 105 -9.06 18.01 4.14
CA TYR A 105 -8.19 17.78 3.00
C TYR A 105 -6.73 18.07 3.33
N VAL A 106 -6.45 19.09 4.13
CA VAL A 106 -5.09 19.43 4.56
C VAL A 106 -4.59 18.44 5.62
N THR A 107 -5.38 18.17 6.67
CA THR A 107 -4.92 17.35 7.79
C THR A 107 -4.87 15.87 7.45
N TYR A 108 -5.94 15.31 6.91
CA TYR A 108 -5.97 13.91 6.51
C TYR A 108 -5.37 13.71 5.12
N GLY A 109 -5.80 14.51 4.14
CA GLY A 109 -5.35 14.34 2.77
C GLY A 109 -3.84 14.56 2.60
N LEU A 110 -3.35 15.74 2.94
CA LEU A 110 -1.94 16.07 2.74
C LEU A 110 -1.06 15.53 3.88
N LEU A 111 -1.34 15.86 5.14
CA LEU A 111 -0.45 15.56 6.26
C LEU A 111 -0.33 14.05 6.49
N CYS A 112 -1.46 13.32 6.60
CA CYS A 112 -1.43 11.87 6.70
C CYS A 112 -0.86 11.24 5.43
N GLY A 113 -1.20 11.73 4.23
CA GLY A 113 -0.70 11.20 2.97
C GLY A 113 0.83 11.29 2.86
N PHE A 114 1.42 12.44 3.21
CA PHE A 114 2.88 12.59 3.29
C PHE A 114 3.49 11.65 4.35
N GLY A 115 2.86 11.56 5.53
CA GLY A 115 3.32 10.69 6.61
C GLY A 115 3.35 9.22 6.21
N ILE A 116 2.25 8.73 5.64
CA ILE A 116 2.13 7.36 5.13
C ILE A 116 3.22 7.08 4.09
N ALA A 117 3.36 7.96 3.11
CA ALA A 117 4.23 7.71 1.98
C ALA A 117 5.73 7.76 2.33
N PHE A 118 6.15 8.65 3.25
CA PHE A 118 7.51 8.64 3.80
C PHE A 118 7.79 7.31 4.53
N ALA A 119 6.92 6.91 5.45
CA ALA A 119 7.11 5.70 6.23
C ALA A 119 7.09 4.45 5.34
N TYR A 120 6.10 4.33 4.44
CA TYR A 120 5.92 3.20 3.54
C TYR A 120 7.11 3.01 2.59
N GLY A 121 7.51 4.07 1.88
CA GLY A 121 8.58 3.99 0.89
C GLY A 121 9.93 3.59 1.52
N ILE A 122 10.25 4.17 2.69
CA ILE A 122 11.51 3.89 3.38
C ILE A 122 11.49 2.50 4.03
N THR A 123 10.41 2.09 4.69
CA THR A 123 10.35 0.76 5.33
C THR A 123 10.48 -0.35 4.30
N ILE A 124 9.77 -0.30 3.19
CA ILE A 124 9.86 -1.33 2.14
C ILE A 124 11.24 -1.33 1.48
N GLY A 125 11.70 -0.18 1.01
CA GLY A 125 12.98 -0.08 0.31
C GLY A 125 14.16 -0.54 1.19
N ASN A 126 14.19 -0.14 2.45
CA ASN A 126 15.23 -0.52 3.39
C ASN A 126 15.18 -2.02 3.77
N THR A 127 13.99 -2.57 3.97
CA THR A 127 13.83 -3.99 4.33
C THR A 127 14.26 -4.91 3.18
N VAL A 128 13.90 -4.60 1.95
CA VAL A 128 14.34 -5.35 0.76
C VAL A 128 15.87 -5.38 0.63
N ARG A 129 16.57 -4.31 1.02
CA ARG A 129 18.04 -4.25 1.02
C ARG A 129 18.69 -5.20 2.03
N PHE A 130 18.02 -5.50 3.17
CA PHE A 130 18.51 -6.47 4.15
C PHE A 130 18.32 -7.93 3.74
N PHE A 131 17.43 -8.20 2.75
CA PHE A 131 17.09 -9.56 2.32
C PHE A 131 17.28 -9.75 0.80
N PRO A 132 18.51 -9.64 0.31
CA PRO A 132 18.78 -9.86 -1.12
C PRO A 132 18.51 -11.30 -1.55
N ASP A 133 18.49 -12.24 -0.59
CA ASP A 133 18.17 -13.67 -0.77
C ASP A 133 16.66 -13.97 -0.96
N LYS A 134 15.77 -13.07 -0.50
CA LYS A 134 14.30 -13.30 -0.48
C LYS A 134 13.52 -11.99 -0.73
N ARG A 135 13.95 -11.20 -1.70
CA ARG A 135 13.43 -9.85 -1.94
C ARG A 135 11.93 -9.80 -2.14
N GLY A 136 11.38 -10.71 -2.95
CA GLY A 136 9.95 -10.75 -3.25
C GLY A 136 9.10 -11.14 -2.05
N LEU A 137 9.49 -12.20 -1.33
CA LEU A 137 8.80 -12.60 -0.11
C LEU A 137 8.78 -11.47 0.92
N ILE A 138 9.91 -10.80 1.14
CA ILE A 138 10.05 -9.75 2.15
C ILE A 138 9.31 -8.47 1.73
N ALA A 139 9.36 -8.11 0.45
CA ALA A 139 8.53 -7.05 -0.09
C ALA A 139 7.03 -7.38 0.06
N GLY A 140 6.66 -8.62 -0.23
CA GLY A 140 5.30 -9.14 -0.04
C GLY A 140 4.84 -9.04 1.41
N ILE A 141 5.64 -9.50 2.38
CA ILE A 141 5.32 -9.40 3.82
C ILE A 141 5.18 -7.93 4.25
N SER A 142 6.12 -7.08 3.84
CA SER A 142 6.11 -5.67 4.21
C SER A 142 4.88 -4.92 3.65
N THR A 143 4.52 -5.20 2.41
CA THR A 143 3.32 -4.61 1.79
C THR A 143 2.03 -5.25 2.30
N ALA A 144 2.01 -6.55 2.64
CA ALA A 144 0.88 -7.21 3.27
C ALA A 144 0.58 -6.64 4.65
N ALA A 145 1.61 -6.29 5.42
CA ALA A 145 1.45 -5.61 6.69
C ALA A 145 0.66 -4.29 6.56
N TYR A 146 0.92 -3.53 5.48
CA TYR A 146 0.12 -2.34 5.17
C TYR A 146 -1.34 -2.70 4.86
N GLY A 147 -1.58 -3.76 4.07
CA GLY A 147 -2.93 -4.27 3.81
C GLY A 147 -3.63 -4.77 5.07
N ALA A 148 -2.91 -5.42 5.99
CA ALA A 148 -3.46 -5.95 7.23
C ALA A 148 -4.05 -4.86 8.15
N GLY A 149 -3.54 -3.63 8.09
CA GLY A 149 -4.10 -2.50 8.82
C GLY A 149 -5.57 -2.27 8.52
N SER A 150 -5.99 -2.44 7.27
CA SER A 150 -7.40 -2.32 6.87
C SER A 150 -8.31 -3.47 7.32
N ILE A 151 -7.74 -4.54 7.86
CA ILE A 151 -8.49 -5.68 8.40
C ILE A 151 -8.52 -5.60 9.93
N ILE A 152 -7.39 -5.26 10.55
CA ILE A 152 -7.22 -5.25 12.02
C ILE A 152 -7.97 -4.08 12.66
N PHE A 153 -7.86 -2.89 12.07
CA PHE A 153 -8.35 -1.68 12.75
C PHE A 153 -9.84 -1.34 12.58
N PRO A 154 -10.57 -1.71 11.51
CA PRO A 154 -11.99 -1.37 11.39
C PRO A 154 -12.85 -1.74 12.60
N PRO A 155 -12.75 -2.96 13.19
CA PRO A 155 -13.52 -3.29 14.39
C PRO A 155 -13.18 -2.39 15.59
N ILE A 156 -11.88 -2.07 15.75
CA ILE A 156 -11.40 -1.17 16.82
C ILE A 156 -11.93 0.24 16.60
N MET A 157 -11.86 0.73 15.36
CA MET A 157 -12.38 2.04 14.97
C MET A 157 -13.89 2.14 15.22
N GLN A 158 -14.67 1.14 14.84
CA GLN A 158 -16.11 1.11 15.08
C GLN A 158 -16.45 1.14 16.58
N SER A 159 -15.72 0.38 17.41
CA SER A 159 -15.86 0.40 18.86
C SER A 159 -15.56 1.79 19.45
N LEU A 160 -14.47 2.43 18.97
CA LEU A 160 -14.11 3.78 19.42
C LEU A 160 -15.11 4.84 18.96
N ILE A 161 -15.62 4.75 17.72
CA ILE A 161 -16.67 5.65 17.22
C ILE A 161 -17.94 5.50 18.06
N GLY A 162 -18.34 4.26 18.37
CA GLY A 162 -19.51 4.01 19.21
C GLY A 162 -19.39 4.54 20.63
N SER A 163 -18.18 4.65 21.17
CA SER A 163 -17.95 5.13 22.54
C SER A 163 -17.72 6.63 22.67
N GLY A 164 -17.15 7.28 21.65
CA GLY A 164 -16.74 8.69 21.75
C GLY A 164 -16.82 9.49 20.45
N GLY A 165 -17.35 8.90 19.38
CA GLY A 165 -17.50 9.54 18.09
C GLY A 165 -16.22 9.47 17.21
N VAL A 166 -16.36 9.95 15.98
CA VAL A 166 -15.27 9.87 15.00
C VAL A 166 -14.06 10.74 15.36
N MET A 167 -14.30 11.90 15.97
CA MET A 167 -13.23 12.82 16.39
C MET A 167 -12.39 12.23 17.53
N PHE A 168 -13.03 11.55 18.48
CA PHE A 168 -12.34 10.82 19.53
C PHE A 168 -11.48 9.70 18.93
N THR A 169 -12.00 8.97 17.96
CA THR A 169 -11.31 7.88 17.29
C THR A 169 -10.03 8.37 16.57
N PHE A 170 -10.09 9.49 15.83
CA PHE A 170 -8.92 10.10 15.23
C PHE A 170 -7.84 10.45 16.26
N ARG A 171 -8.24 11.00 17.39
CA ARG A 171 -7.32 11.40 18.47
C ARG A 171 -6.63 10.20 19.12
N VAL A 172 -7.41 9.19 19.51
CA VAL A 172 -6.89 7.98 20.15
C VAL A 172 -5.93 7.23 19.23
N LEU A 173 -6.36 6.98 17.98
CA LEU A 173 -5.53 6.25 17.02
C LEU A 173 -4.33 7.08 16.56
N GLY A 174 -4.46 8.39 16.44
CA GLY A 174 -3.33 9.28 16.17
C GLY A 174 -2.22 9.18 17.21
N ILE A 175 -2.58 9.21 18.50
CA ILE A 175 -1.62 9.04 19.60
C ILE A 175 -1.04 7.62 19.60
N LEU A 176 -1.87 6.59 19.50
CA LEU A 176 -1.45 5.19 19.52
C LEU A 176 -0.45 4.89 18.40
N PHE A 177 -0.79 5.26 17.16
CA PHE A 177 0.09 5.03 16.03
C PHE A 177 1.37 5.83 16.09
N GLY A 178 1.30 7.09 16.57
CA GLY A 178 2.49 7.89 16.79
C GLY A 178 3.47 7.21 17.72
N VAL A 179 3.01 6.74 18.89
CA VAL A 179 3.84 6.02 19.87
C VAL A 179 4.39 4.71 19.25
N MET A 180 3.54 3.90 18.63
CA MET A 180 3.97 2.63 18.03
C MET A 180 5.01 2.83 16.92
N ILE A 181 4.82 3.80 16.04
CA ILE A 181 5.76 4.08 14.94
C ILE A 181 7.08 4.62 15.47
N ILE A 182 7.06 5.53 16.45
CA ILE A 182 8.28 6.09 17.03
C ILE A 182 9.11 4.99 17.69
N ILE A 183 8.49 4.10 18.47
CA ILE A 183 9.17 2.97 19.10
C ILE A 183 9.71 2.00 18.07
N ALA A 184 8.89 1.59 17.11
CA ALA A 184 9.30 0.66 16.04
C ALA A 184 10.47 1.22 15.23
N ALA A 185 10.44 2.50 14.89
CA ALA A 185 11.48 3.15 14.11
C ALA A 185 12.85 3.16 14.81
N CYS A 186 12.92 3.05 16.14
CA CYS A 186 14.18 2.90 16.85
C CYS A 186 14.98 1.67 16.39
N PHE A 187 14.30 0.62 15.93
CA PHE A 187 14.93 -0.61 15.45
C PHE A 187 15.25 -0.57 13.95
N ILE A 188 14.79 0.45 13.23
CA ILE A 188 15.06 0.59 11.80
C ILE A 188 16.46 1.18 11.61
N THR A 189 17.31 0.40 10.94
CA THR A 189 18.69 0.77 10.62
C THR A 189 18.95 0.47 9.15
N GLU A 190 20.01 1.06 8.58
CA GLU A 190 20.46 0.77 7.22
C GLU A 190 21.42 -0.44 7.22
N PRO A 191 21.35 -1.32 6.18
CA PRO A 191 22.36 -2.35 6.03
C PRO A 191 23.72 -1.72 5.67
N PRO A 192 24.85 -2.24 6.18
CA PRO A 192 26.18 -1.80 5.76
C PRO A 192 26.37 -1.92 4.25
N GLU A 193 27.24 -1.11 3.68
CA GLU A 193 27.63 -1.23 2.28
C GLU A 193 28.22 -2.63 2.01
N GLY A 194 27.81 -3.25 0.91
CA GLY A 194 28.21 -4.61 0.57
C GLY A 194 27.61 -5.72 1.44
N TRP A 195 26.58 -5.42 2.24
CA TRP A 195 25.91 -6.43 3.08
C TRP A 195 25.38 -7.60 2.28
N LEU A 196 25.81 -8.82 2.63
CA LEU A 196 25.29 -10.08 2.13
C LEU A 196 24.99 -11.02 3.30
N PRO A 197 23.89 -11.79 3.22
CA PRO A 197 23.58 -12.83 4.22
C PRO A 197 24.65 -13.92 4.21
N THR A 198 24.95 -14.47 5.39
CA THR A 198 25.92 -15.58 5.52
C THR A 198 25.46 -16.79 4.69
N GLY A 199 26.36 -17.31 3.86
CA GLY A 199 26.10 -18.49 3.02
C GLY A 199 25.32 -18.19 1.74
N TRP A 200 25.05 -16.92 1.42
CA TRP A 200 24.45 -16.53 0.16
C TRP A 200 25.42 -15.74 -0.71
N THR A 201 25.58 -16.16 -1.95
CA THR A 201 26.33 -15.43 -2.97
C THR A 201 25.38 -14.88 -4.01
N PRO A 202 25.56 -13.62 -4.47
CA PRO A 202 24.77 -13.10 -5.56
C PRO A 202 24.83 -14.05 -6.76
N PRO A 203 23.70 -14.35 -7.44
CA PRO A 203 23.73 -15.09 -8.68
C PRO A 203 24.70 -14.41 -9.63
N ALA A 204 25.58 -15.20 -10.30
CA ALA A 204 26.47 -14.65 -11.32
C ALA A 204 25.63 -13.81 -12.29
N VAL A 205 26.01 -12.56 -12.48
CA VAL A 205 25.37 -11.68 -13.45
C VAL A 205 25.58 -12.32 -14.83
N LYS A 206 24.63 -13.16 -15.25
CA LYS A 206 24.52 -13.48 -16.66
C LYS A 206 24.27 -12.13 -17.32
N ASN A 207 25.17 -11.74 -18.23
CA ASN A 207 25.09 -10.51 -19.03
C ASN A 207 23.83 -10.46 -19.89
N SER A 208 22.68 -10.49 -19.25
CA SER A 208 21.38 -10.25 -19.88
C SER A 208 21.01 -8.80 -19.60
N SER A 209 21.41 -7.98 -20.57
CA SER A 209 20.94 -6.62 -20.83
C SER A 209 21.04 -5.60 -19.69
N GLY A 210 22.22 -4.99 -19.52
CA GLY A 210 22.29 -3.56 -19.20
C GLY A 210 22.06 -3.10 -17.76
N ALA A 211 22.06 -3.97 -16.75
CA ALA A 211 22.19 -3.54 -15.37
C ALA A 211 23.66 -3.25 -15.09
N SER A 212 24.07 -1.99 -15.12
CA SER A 212 25.40 -1.58 -14.63
C SER A 212 25.51 -1.97 -13.15
N ALA A 213 26.69 -2.43 -12.72
CA ALA A 213 26.97 -2.78 -11.32
C ALA A 213 26.60 -1.65 -10.33
N GLU A 214 26.55 -0.41 -10.80
CA GLU A 214 26.19 0.79 -10.02
C GLU A 214 24.70 1.05 -9.89
N GLY A 215 23.80 0.39 -10.63
CA GLY A 215 22.38 0.67 -10.70
C GLY A 215 22.03 1.91 -11.52
N LYS A 216 20.81 1.96 -12.06
CA LYS A 216 20.29 3.08 -12.84
C LYS A 216 19.66 4.12 -11.92
N ASN A 217 20.07 5.37 -12.03
CA ASN A 217 19.37 6.47 -11.40
C ASN A 217 18.03 6.72 -12.13
N TRP A 218 17.18 7.59 -11.58
CA TRP A 218 15.85 7.86 -12.15
C TRP A 218 15.88 8.37 -13.61
N LYS A 219 16.92 9.14 -14.03
CA LYS A 219 17.04 9.62 -15.41
C LYS A 219 17.31 8.46 -16.37
N LEU A 220 18.22 7.56 -15.99
CA LEU A 220 18.54 6.36 -16.78
C LEU A 220 17.39 5.34 -16.75
N MET A 221 16.61 5.30 -15.68
CA MET A 221 15.40 4.48 -15.62
C MET A 221 14.33 5.02 -16.58
N LEU A 222 14.08 6.32 -16.61
CA LEU A 222 13.12 6.94 -17.53
C LEU A 222 13.54 6.83 -19.00
N ALA A 223 14.84 6.68 -19.29
CA ALA A 223 15.36 6.42 -20.64
C ALA A 223 15.22 4.93 -21.06
N ASP A 224 14.85 4.04 -20.13
CA ASP A 224 14.74 2.59 -20.38
C ASP A 224 13.29 2.22 -20.75
N THR A 225 13.09 1.63 -21.93
CA THR A 225 11.75 1.20 -22.40
C THR A 225 11.06 0.24 -21.42
N ARG A 226 11.82 -0.56 -20.67
CA ARG A 226 11.27 -1.46 -19.65
C ARG A 226 10.48 -0.73 -18.57
N PHE A 227 10.88 0.50 -18.23
CA PHE A 227 10.14 1.33 -17.27
C PHE A 227 8.71 1.57 -17.72
N TYR A 228 8.50 1.93 -18.98
CA TYR A 228 7.17 2.24 -19.51
C TYR A 228 6.27 1.00 -19.56
N LEU A 229 6.83 -0.15 -19.95
CA LEU A 229 6.08 -1.41 -19.92
C LEU A 229 5.68 -1.79 -18.49
N MET A 230 6.58 -1.62 -17.54
CA MET A 230 6.33 -1.93 -16.13
C MET A 230 5.28 -0.99 -15.53
N ILE A 231 5.38 0.33 -15.76
CA ILE A 231 4.41 1.28 -15.17
C ILE A 231 3.01 1.12 -15.79
N ILE A 232 2.92 0.83 -17.08
CA ILE A 232 1.64 0.53 -17.74
C ILE A 232 1.02 -0.73 -17.14
N ALA A 233 1.79 -1.81 -17.02
CA ALA A 233 1.29 -3.05 -16.41
C ALA A 233 0.86 -2.81 -14.95
N PHE A 234 1.63 -2.03 -14.18
CA PHE A 234 1.28 -1.69 -12.81
C PHE A 234 -0.02 -0.88 -12.74
N THR A 235 -0.20 0.09 -13.65
CA THR A 235 -1.43 0.86 -13.76
C THR A 235 -2.63 -0.04 -14.06
N ILE A 236 -2.50 -0.99 -14.98
CA ILE A 236 -3.58 -1.94 -15.33
C ILE A 236 -3.96 -2.81 -14.12
N PHE A 237 -2.98 -3.40 -13.41
CA PHE A 237 -3.23 -4.16 -12.18
C PHE A 237 -3.91 -3.30 -11.11
N ALA A 238 -3.44 -2.07 -10.92
CA ALA A 238 -4.01 -1.15 -9.94
C ALA A 238 -5.44 -0.74 -10.31
N THR A 239 -5.71 -0.46 -11.58
CA THR A 239 -7.05 -0.11 -12.08
C THR A 239 -8.06 -1.21 -11.78
N GLY A 240 -7.79 -2.44 -12.25
CA GLY A 240 -8.69 -3.58 -12.02
C GLY A 240 -8.87 -3.92 -10.54
N GLY A 241 -7.78 -3.90 -9.78
CA GLY A 241 -7.82 -4.21 -8.35
C GLY A 241 -8.54 -3.16 -7.52
N LEU A 242 -8.27 -1.89 -7.75
CA LEU A 242 -8.92 -0.79 -7.03
C LEU A 242 -10.41 -0.68 -7.39
N MET A 243 -10.78 -0.96 -8.65
CA MET A 243 -12.19 -1.07 -9.05
C MET A 243 -12.91 -2.16 -8.24
N VAL A 244 -12.36 -3.36 -8.16
CA VAL A 244 -12.96 -4.47 -7.39
C VAL A 244 -13.01 -4.15 -5.89
N VAL A 245 -11.96 -3.55 -5.33
CA VAL A 245 -11.91 -3.20 -3.90
C VAL A 245 -12.90 -2.07 -3.57
N SER A 246 -13.00 -1.03 -4.41
CA SER A 246 -13.90 0.12 -4.16
C SER A 246 -15.36 -0.19 -4.44
N GLN A 247 -15.64 -0.99 -5.49
CA GLN A 247 -16.99 -1.32 -5.93
C GLN A 247 -17.48 -2.69 -5.44
N GLY A 248 -16.67 -3.40 -4.66
CA GLY A 248 -16.98 -4.77 -4.22
C GLY A 248 -18.32 -4.92 -3.50
N SER A 249 -18.68 -3.98 -2.62
CA SER A 249 -19.97 -4.04 -1.91
C SER A 249 -21.16 -3.72 -2.83
N PRO A 250 -21.17 -2.62 -3.60
CA PRO A 250 -22.21 -2.39 -4.60
C PRO A 250 -22.39 -3.52 -5.60
N MET A 251 -21.27 -4.08 -6.11
CA MET A 251 -21.31 -5.19 -7.05
C MET A 251 -21.87 -6.47 -6.42
N ALA A 252 -21.47 -6.81 -5.17
CA ALA A 252 -22.02 -7.95 -4.46
C ALA A 252 -23.52 -7.85 -4.26
N GLN A 253 -24.03 -6.65 -3.93
CA GLN A 253 -25.46 -6.40 -3.78
C GLN A 253 -26.20 -6.48 -5.13
N ALA A 254 -25.63 -5.88 -6.17
CA ALA A 254 -26.27 -5.86 -7.50
C ALA A 254 -26.31 -7.24 -8.17
N ILE A 255 -25.22 -8.00 -8.09
CA ILE A 255 -25.09 -9.32 -8.74
C ILE A 255 -25.75 -10.41 -7.89
N GLY A 256 -25.48 -10.41 -6.58
CA GLY A 256 -25.94 -11.46 -5.68
C GLY A 256 -27.33 -11.24 -5.06
N GLY A 257 -27.92 -10.05 -5.24
CA GLY A 257 -29.20 -9.71 -4.59
C GLY A 257 -29.15 -9.76 -3.06
N VAL A 258 -27.94 -9.59 -2.48
CA VAL A 258 -27.70 -9.77 -1.03
C VAL A 258 -27.79 -8.44 -0.28
N ASP A 259 -28.06 -8.55 1.02
CA ASP A 259 -28.09 -7.39 1.91
C ASP A 259 -26.69 -6.78 2.15
N ALA A 260 -26.66 -5.60 2.76
CA ALA A 260 -25.42 -4.88 3.03
C ALA A 260 -24.46 -5.63 3.98
N ALA A 261 -24.96 -6.45 4.89
CA ALA A 261 -24.13 -7.20 5.83
C ALA A 261 -23.38 -8.34 5.14
N VAL A 262 -24.04 -9.08 4.25
CA VAL A 262 -23.43 -10.11 3.42
C VAL A 262 -22.44 -9.50 2.44
N ALA A 263 -22.79 -8.36 1.81
CA ALA A 263 -21.89 -7.63 0.93
C ALA A 263 -20.63 -7.12 1.65
N ALA A 264 -20.75 -6.66 2.90
CA ALA A 264 -19.60 -6.28 3.71
C ALA A 264 -18.67 -7.47 4.01
N THR A 265 -19.23 -8.66 4.26
CA THR A 265 -18.47 -9.90 4.42
C THR A 265 -17.71 -10.26 3.13
N ALA A 266 -18.36 -10.12 1.98
CA ALA A 266 -17.75 -10.32 0.67
C ALA A 266 -16.52 -9.41 0.47
N VAL A 267 -16.62 -8.12 0.79
CA VAL A 267 -15.52 -7.16 0.72
C VAL A 267 -14.35 -7.56 1.64
N SER A 268 -14.67 -8.04 2.84
CA SER A 268 -13.65 -8.50 3.78
C SER A 268 -12.87 -9.71 3.22
N ILE A 269 -13.54 -10.65 2.59
CA ILE A 269 -12.92 -11.82 1.92
C ILE A 269 -12.02 -11.36 0.77
N ILE A 270 -12.49 -10.43 -0.07
CA ILE A 270 -11.71 -9.81 -1.14
C ILE A 270 -10.45 -9.12 -0.58
N GLY A 271 -10.58 -8.40 0.52
CA GLY A 271 -9.47 -7.74 1.21
C GLY A 271 -8.42 -8.73 1.75
N LEU A 272 -8.87 -9.86 2.30
CA LEU A 272 -7.99 -10.96 2.73
C LEU A 272 -7.24 -11.58 1.55
N ALA A 273 -7.92 -11.79 0.42
CA ALA A 273 -7.28 -12.29 -0.81
C ALA A 273 -6.23 -11.31 -1.34
N ASN A 274 -6.51 -9.99 -1.32
CA ASN A 274 -5.54 -8.96 -1.68
C ASN A 274 -4.30 -9.01 -0.77
N THR A 275 -4.50 -9.05 0.53
CA THR A 275 -3.40 -9.10 1.52
C THR A 275 -2.58 -10.37 1.40
N GLY A 276 -3.23 -11.52 1.27
CA GLY A 276 -2.57 -12.81 1.06
C GLY A 276 -1.81 -12.87 -0.27
N GLY A 277 -2.38 -12.29 -1.31
CA GLY A 277 -1.76 -12.20 -2.63
C GLY A 277 -0.41 -11.49 -2.64
N ARG A 278 -0.22 -10.49 -1.79
CA ARG A 278 1.08 -9.78 -1.64
C ARG A 278 2.20 -10.72 -1.22
N VAL A 279 1.94 -11.58 -0.23
CA VAL A 279 2.92 -12.56 0.26
C VAL A 279 3.09 -13.69 -0.74
N LEU A 280 1.98 -14.26 -1.22
CA LEU A 280 1.98 -15.39 -2.15
C LEU A 280 2.77 -15.07 -3.42
N TRP A 281 2.40 -14.03 -4.15
CA TRP A 281 3.05 -13.64 -5.39
C TRP A 281 4.47 -13.08 -5.18
N GLY A 282 4.73 -12.44 -4.04
CA GLY A 282 6.08 -12.08 -3.64
C GLY A 282 6.99 -13.31 -3.58
N TRP A 283 6.54 -14.37 -2.88
CA TRP A 283 7.26 -15.64 -2.77
C TRP A 283 7.34 -16.41 -4.10
N VAL A 284 6.22 -16.51 -4.83
CA VAL A 284 6.19 -17.16 -6.15
C VAL A 284 7.18 -16.49 -7.09
N SER A 285 7.22 -15.16 -7.11
CA SER A 285 8.10 -14.39 -7.98
C SER A 285 9.60 -14.58 -7.66
N ASP A 286 9.94 -14.95 -6.43
CA ASP A 286 11.31 -15.32 -6.07
C ASP A 286 11.73 -16.68 -6.67
N LYS A 287 10.77 -17.56 -6.95
CA LYS A 287 11.02 -18.90 -7.49
C LYS A 287 10.95 -18.96 -9.02
N VAL A 288 9.90 -18.38 -9.60
CA VAL A 288 9.67 -18.47 -11.07
C VAL A 288 10.25 -17.28 -11.83
N GLY A 289 10.66 -16.24 -11.12
CA GLY A 289 11.11 -14.97 -11.69
C GLY A 289 9.99 -13.91 -11.72
N ARG A 290 10.40 -12.62 -11.75
CA ARG A 290 9.45 -11.48 -11.65
C ARG A 290 8.51 -11.38 -12.85
N TYR A 291 9.08 -11.42 -14.07
CA TYR A 291 8.30 -11.26 -15.29
C TYR A 291 7.34 -12.43 -15.55
N PRO A 292 7.72 -13.71 -15.39
CA PRO A 292 6.79 -14.82 -15.49
C PRO A 292 5.65 -14.73 -14.47
N ALA A 293 5.95 -14.35 -13.22
CA ALA A 293 4.92 -14.17 -12.19
C ALA A 293 3.90 -13.08 -12.60
N LEU A 294 4.37 -11.93 -13.11
CA LEU A 294 3.47 -10.88 -13.63
C LEU A 294 2.64 -11.37 -14.83
N GLY A 295 3.24 -12.16 -15.73
CA GLY A 295 2.53 -12.76 -16.86
C GLY A 295 1.39 -13.67 -16.43
N ILE A 296 1.64 -14.55 -15.44
CA ILE A 296 0.62 -15.45 -14.88
C ILE A 296 -0.50 -14.63 -14.22
N MET A 297 -0.14 -13.63 -13.41
CA MET A 297 -1.13 -12.73 -12.80
C MET A 297 -1.96 -11.99 -13.85
N ALA A 298 -1.36 -11.53 -14.94
CA ALA A 298 -2.08 -10.85 -16.01
C ALA A 298 -3.11 -11.76 -16.71
N VAL A 299 -2.76 -13.03 -16.95
CA VAL A 299 -3.70 -14.03 -17.49
C VAL A 299 -4.83 -14.28 -16.51
N ILE A 300 -4.54 -14.45 -15.21
CA ILE A 300 -5.57 -14.66 -14.18
C ILE A 300 -6.53 -13.46 -14.14
N VAL A 301 -6.01 -12.22 -14.15
CA VAL A 301 -6.84 -11.01 -14.12
C VAL A 301 -7.70 -10.89 -15.38
N ALA A 302 -7.13 -11.16 -16.56
CA ALA A 302 -7.87 -11.11 -17.82
C ALA A 302 -9.01 -12.15 -17.83
N VAL A 303 -8.71 -13.41 -17.54
CA VAL A 303 -9.71 -14.49 -17.48
C VAL A 303 -10.77 -14.18 -16.43
N SER A 304 -10.38 -13.73 -15.24
CA SER A 304 -11.32 -13.39 -14.17
C SER A 304 -12.21 -12.19 -14.52
N GLY A 305 -11.66 -11.19 -15.22
CA GLY A 305 -12.43 -10.03 -15.68
C GLY A 305 -13.48 -10.41 -16.74
N PHE A 306 -13.09 -11.22 -17.73
CA PHE A 306 -14.03 -11.75 -18.74
C PHE A 306 -15.10 -12.64 -18.08
N ALA A 307 -14.71 -13.54 -17.17
CA ALA A 307 -15.64 -14.40 -16.48
C ALA A 307 -16.61 -13.58 -15.62
N LEU A 308 -16.12 -12.57 -14.89
CA LEU A 308 -16.95 -11.69 -14.10
C LEU A 308 -18.00 -10.98 -14.96
N SER A 309 -17.62 -10.46 -16.14
CA SER A 309 -18.53 -9.84 -17.09
C SER A 309 -19.57 -10.84 -17.63
N ALA A 310 -19.14 -12.05 -18.02
CA ALA A 310 -20.02 -13.07 -18.57
C ALA A 310 -21.02 -13.64 -17.56
N PHE A 311 -20.63 -13.72 -16.28
CA PHE A 311 -21.49 -14.29 -15.22
C PHE A 311 -22.25 -13.25 -14.40
N THR A 312 -22.16 -11.96 -14.75
CA THR A 312 -22.93 -10.90 -14.07
C THR A 312 -24.42 -11.17 -14.08
N GLU A 313 -24.95 -11.68 -15.19
CA GLU A 313 -26.37 -12.00 -15.35
C GLU A 313 -26.81 -13.27 -14.60
N SER A 314 -25.88 -14.10 -14.16
CA SER A 314 -26.21 -15.35 -13.44
C SER A 314 -26.72 -15.11 -12.02
N GLY A 315 -26.52 -13.93 -11.46
CA GLY A 315 -26.91 -13.58 -10.09
C GLY A 315 -26.14 -14.36 -8.99
N SER A 316 -25.04 -15.04 -9.33
CA SER A 316 -24.32 -15.89 -8.37
C SER A 316 -23.27 -15.12 -7.58
N LEU A 317 -23.56 -14.85 -6.31
CA LEU A 317 -22.57 -14.28 -5.37
C LEU A 317 -21.29 -15.11 -5.26
N ALA A 318 -21.39 -16.43 -5.32
CA ALA A 318 -20.24 -17.32 -5.22
C ALA A 318 -19.27 -17.14 -6.40
N LEU A 319 -19.78 -17.06 -7.64
CA LEU A 319 -18.95 -16.79 -8.83
C LEU A 319 -18.34 -15.40 -8.78
N PHE A 320 -19.13 -14.40 -8.39
CA PHE A 320 -18.61 -13.04 -8.16
C PHE A 320 -17.43 -13.05 -7.19
N LEU A 321 -17.58 -13.69 -6.03
CA LEU A 321 -16.54 -13.76 -5.01
C LEU A 321 -15.27 -14.44 -5.53
N VAL A 322 -15.38 -15.58 -6.22
CA VAL A 322 -14.22 -16.29 -6.76
C VAL A 322 -13.42 -15.41 -7.69
N PHE A 323 -14.04 -14.78 -8.68
CA PHE A 323 -13.33 -13.97 -9.65
C PHE A 323 -12.84 -12.63 -9.07
N ALA A 324 -13.63 -11.99 -8.20
CA ALA A 324 -13.22 -10.79 -7.48
C ALA A 324 -12.00 -11.05 -6.56
N MET A 325 -11.98 -12.20 -5.87
CA MET A 325 -10.84 -12.63 -5.05
C MET A 325 -9.58 -12.86 -5.91
N LEU A 326 -9.70 -13.50 -7.07
CA LEU A 326 -8.57 -13.74 -7.97
C LEU A 326 -7.99 -12.42 -8.49
N ILE A 327 -8.83 -11.46 -8.90
CA ILE A 327 -8.40 -10.12 -9.30
C ILE A 327 -7.72 -9.39 -8.13
N ALA A 328 -8.34 -9.39 -6.96
CA ALA A 328 -7.80 -8.74 -5.77
C ALA A 328 -6.48 -9.38 -5.31
N MET A 329 -6.35 -10.71 -5.40
CA MET A 329 -5.13 -11.45 -5.06
C MET A 329 -3.98 -11.09 -6.03
N CYS A 330 -4.24 -10.97 -7.33
CA CYS A 330 -3.24 -10.56 -8.31
C CYS A 330 -2.88 -9.08 -8.18
N TYR A 331 -3.84 -8.21 -7.89
CA TYR A 331 -3.58 -6.82 -7.57
C TYR A 331 -2.69 -6.68 -6.32
N GLY A 332 -3.03 -7.37 -5.23
CA GLY A 332 -2.17 -7.43 -4.05
C GLY A 332 -0.78 -7.97 -4.40
N GLY A 333 -0.72 -9.01 -5.23
CA GLY A 333 0.51 -9.60 -5.74
C GLY A 333 1.39 -8.59 -6.48
N SER A 334 0.82 -7.74 -7.32
CA SER A 334 1.58 -6.68 -7.98
C SER A 334 2.23 -5.74 -6.96
N MET A 335 1.50 -5.33 -5.91
CA MET A 335 2.06 -4.53 -4.81
C MET A 335 3.24 -5.21 -4.10
N GLY A 336 3.20 -6.55 -3.94
CA GLY A 336 4.28 -7.34 -3.33
C GLY A 336 5.50 -7.50 -4.24
N VAL A 337 5.28 -7.65 -5.55
CA VAL A 337 6.34 -7.94 -6.53
C VAL A 337 7.07 -6.68 -6.99
N TYR A 338 6.37 -5.56 -7.22
CA TYR A 338 6.96 -4.36 -7.85
C TYR A 338 8.13 -3.72 -7.10
N PRO A 339 8.20 -3.67 -5.75
CA PRO A 339 9.38 -3.16 -5.06
C PRO A 339 10.64 -3.96 -5.39
N ALA A 340 10.52 -5.30 -5.42
CA ALA A 340 11.60 -6.20 -5.76
C ALA A 340 11.94 -6.18 -7.25
N LEU A 341 10.92 -6.16 -8.12
CA LEU A 341 11.08 -6.04 -9.57
C LEU A 341 11.84 -4.76 -9.95
N THR A 342 11.48 -3.63 -9.34
CA THR A 342 12.16 -2.35 -9.59
C THR A 342 13.62 -2.40 -9.17
N ALA A 343 13.92 -3.04 -8.01
CA ALA A 343 15.28 -3.25 -7.53
C ALA A 343 16.08 -4.16 -8.47
N ASP A 344 15.47 -5.23 -8.98
CA ASP A 344 16.12 -6.19 -9.88
C ASP A 344 16.35 -5.63 -11.29
N ALA A 345 15.41 -4.78 -11.79
CA ALA A 345 15.49 -4.18 -13.13
C ALA A 345 16.44 -2.98 -13.21
N PHE A 346 16.48 -2.14 -12.16
CA PHE A 346 17.18 -0.85 -12.20
C PHE A 346 18.27 -0.71 -11.13
N GLY A 347 18.49 -1.73 -10.31
CA GLY A 347 19.49 -1.76 -9.26
C GLY A 347 19.00 -1.24 -7.91
N ILE A 348 19.60 -1.76 -6.84
CA ILE A 348 19.15 -1.55 -5.47
C ILE A 348 19.55 -0.17 -4.92
N LYS A 349 20.63 0.43 -5.43
CA LYS A 349 21.20 1.70 -4.94
C LYS A 349 20.21 2.87 -4.99
N TYR A 350 19.42 2.94 -6.06
CA TYR A 350 18.43 4.01 -6.29
C TYR A 350 16.98 3.51 -6.18
N ASN A 351 16.78 2.28 -5.68
CA ASN A 351 15.47 1.62 -5.70
C ASN A 351 14.36 2.44 -5.05
N GLY A 352 14.64 3.15 -3.98
CA GLY A 352 13.61 3.92 -3.31
C GLY A 352 13.05 5.06 -4.17
N VAL A 353 13.90 5.82 -4.88
CA VAL A 353 13.45 6.85 -5.83
C VAL A 353 12.75 6.21 -7.02
N ASN A 354 13.36 5.17 -7.59
CA ASN A 354 12.85 4.48 -8.76
C ASN A 354 11.47 3.85 -8.49
N TYR A 355 11.30 3.21 -7.34
CA TYR A 355 10.02 2.65 -6.93
C TYR A 355 8.97 3.74 -6.62
N GLY A 356 9.39 4.86 -6.03
CA GLY A 356 8.50 6.01 -5.83
C GLY A 356 7.94 6.56 -7.15
N ILE A 357 8.77 6.62 -8.21
CA ILE A 357 8.32 7.00 -9.55
C ILE A 357 7.40 5.92 -10.15
N MET A 358 7.77 4.63 -9.98
CA MET A 358 6.93 3.52 -10.42
C MET A 358 5.54 3.55 -9.76
N PHE A 359 5.45 4.03 -8.51
CA PHE A 359 4.21 4.14 -7.75
C PHE A 359 3.22 5.17 -8.33
N ILE A 360 3.66 6.02 -9.27
CA ILE A 360 2.77 6.86 -10.08
C ILE A 360 1.76 5.99 -10.85
N GLY A 361 2.16 4.79 -11.31
CA GLY A 361 1.26 3.84 -11.95
C GLY A 361 0.12 3.40 -11.03
N PHE A 362 0.39 3.20 -9.74
CA PHE A 362 -0.66 2.93 -8.75
C PHE A 362 -1.62 4.12 -8.60
N ALA A 363 -1.08 5.34 -8.49
CA ALA A 363 -1.90 6.55 -8.38
C ALA A 363 -2.81 6.72 -9.60
N LEU A 364 -2.28 6.53 -10.82
CA LEU A 364 -3.07 6.56 -12.06
C LEU A 364 -4.16 5.50 -12.06
N GLY A 365 -3.86 4.28 -11.63
CA GLY A 365 -4.85 3.20 -11.49
C GLY A 365 -5.99 3.57 -10.54
N GLY A 366 -5.69 4.30 -9.47
CA GLY A 366 -6.67 4.80 -8.52
C GLY A 366 -7.61 5.88 -9.06
N TYR A 367 -7.19 6.61 -10.09
CA TYR A 367 -8.05 7.57 -10.79
C TYR A 367 -8.90 6.92 -11.90
N ILE A 368 -8.40 5.86 -12.52
CA ILE A 368 -9.05 5.23 -13.69
C ILE A 368 -10.06 4.16 -13.22
N GLY A 369 -9.76 3.42 -12.15
CA GLY A 369 -10.52 2.25 -11.71
C GLY A 369 -11.85 2.54 -11.02
N PRO A 370 -11.87 3.33 -9.94
CA PRO A 370 -13.11 3.66 -9.19
C PRO A 370 -14.05 4.57 -9.93
#